data_dcd7da52ea357d8b730d364db56e698d
#
_entry.id   dcd7da52ea357d8b730d364db56e698d
#
_cell.length_a   1.000
_cell.length_b   1.000
_cell.length_c   1.000
_cell.angle_alpha   90.00
_cell.angle_beta   90.00
_cell.angle_gamma   90.00
#
_symmetry.space_group_name_H-M   'P 1'
#
loop_
_entity.id
_entity.type
_entity.pdbx_description
1 polymer ?
#
loop_
_entity_poly.entity_id
_entity_poly.type
_entity_poly.pdbx_seq_one_letter_code
_entity_poly.pdbx_strand_id
1 'polypeptide(L)'
;MTGTEPSGGHALIAEHLTKRFGDRVAFEDVSFTVGYGEVFGFLGPNGAGKTTTVRTLGTLIAPTSGTAVVAGLPLTPANGEAIRKKISIMPEVPGLYTRLTVTENLELVAGLYELSDPARRIAAALKAVSLADRADDTCGSLSKGLRQRVGIARALLNDPTVLFLDEPTAGLDPVAAREVHELIDDLRKRGVTIFLTTHRLEEAERLCDRVAILNTTLRMIGPPAELRAQLFSQTLVVRLRAPLADADHTLGGLPAVTGWQASGDADYQLTVSDPDVAAPGVARALVEAGADVLSIAESHHSLEDVYLELVDEDVEGRKR
;
A
#
# COMPACT_ATOMS: atom_id res chain seq x y z
N MET A 1 29.50 5.50 -11.86
CA MET A 1 28.07 5.17 -11.80
C MET A 1 27.40 6.25 -11.00
N THR A 2 27.11 7.33 -11.63
CA THR A 2 26.55 8.54 -11.00
C THR A 2 25.18 8.76 -11.60
N GLY A 3 24.18 8.12 -11.01
CA GLY A 3 22.79 8.50 -11.22
C GLY A 3 22.57 9.83 -10.54
N THR A 4 22.50 10.89 -11.33
CA THR A 4 22.11 12.20 -10.88
C THR A 4 20.65 12.10 -10.41
N GLU A 5 20.43 12.26 -9.11
CA GLU A 5 19.09 12.43 -8.55
C GLU A 5 18.43 13.65 -9.20
N PRO A 6 17.23 13.55 -9.76
CA PRO A 6 16.44 14.71 -10.07
C PRO A 6 15.87 15.25 -8.75
N SER A 7 16.50 16.28 -8.22
CA SER A 7 16.02 17.04 -7.07
C SER A 7 14.59 17.53 -7.33
N GLY A 8 13.59 16.97 -6.63
CA GLY A 8 12.23 17.50 -6.54
C GLY A 8 11.23 17.09 -7.63
N GLY A 9 11.46 15.99 -8.36
CA GLY A 9 10.54 15.48 -9.38
C GLY A 9 9.69 14.30 -8.92
N HIS A 10 8.59 14.03 -9.64
CA HIS A 10 7.74 12.86 -9.43
C HIS A 10 8.11 11.74 -10.41
N ALA A 11 8.14 10.51 -9.93
CA ALA A 11 8.33 9.30 -10.74
C ALA A 11 7.07 8.97 -11.56
N LEU A 12 5.89 9.26 -10.97
CA LEU A 12 4.59 9.15 -11.64
C LEU A 12 3.79 10.43 -11.41
N ILE A 13 3.11 10.87 -12.46
CA ILE A 13 2.08 11.92 -12.40
C ILE A 13 0.89 11.40 -13.20
N ALA A 14 -0.29 11.42 -12.64
CA ALA A 14 -1.56 11.17 -13.34
C ALA A 14 -2.47 12.38 -13.14
N GLU A 15 -3.08 12.87 -14.22
CA GLU A 15 -3.96 14.04 -14.22
C GLU A 15 -5.25 13.70 -14.96
N HIS A 16 -6.36 13.66 -14.22
CA HIS A 16 -7.71 13.37 -14.72
C HIS A 16 -7.78 12.08 -15.55
N LEU A 17 -6.96 11.08 -15.17
CA LEU A 17 -6.79 9.86 -15.92
C LEU A 17 -8.06 9.02 -15.85
N THR A 18 -8.58 8.60 -17.02
CA THR A 18 -9.81 7.83 -17.14
C THR A 18 -9.61 6.65 -18.08
N LYS A 19 -10.18 5.49 -17.75
CA LYS A 19 -10.24 4.33 -18.62
C LYS A 19 -11.63 3.71 -18.66
N ARG A 20 -12.16 3.60 -19.88
CA ARG A 20 -13.43 2.93 -20.18
C ARG A 20 -13.20 1.80 -21.18
N PHE A 21 -13.99 0.74 -21.09
CA PHE A 21 -14.08 -0.36 -22.05
C PHE A 21 -15.54 -0.45 -22.51
N GLY A 22 -15.85 0.17 -23.65
CA GLY A 22 -17.24 0.41 -24.04
C GLY A 22 -17.96 1.21 -22.97
N ASP A 23 -19.09 0.70 -22.48
CA ASP A 23 -19.89 1.36 -21.43
C ASP A 23 -19.35 1.15 -20.00
N ARG A 24 -18.44 0.19 -19.83
CA ARG A 24 -17.87 -0.11 -18.51
C ARG A 24 -16.73 0.86 -18.18
N VAL A 25 -16.90 1.59 -17.09
CA VAL A 25 -15.86 2.42 -16.49
C VAL A 25 -14.95 1.51 -15.65
N ALA A 26 -13.64 1.51 -15.93
CA ALA A 26 -12.66 0.83 -15.11
C ALA A 26 -12.14 1.74 -13.99
N PHE A 27 -11.81 2.98 -14.33
CA PHE A 27 -11.54 4.07 -13.39
C PHE A 27 -11.79 5.42 -14.09
N GLU A 28 -12.13 6.45 -13.31
CA GLU A 28 -12.56 7.74 -13.82
C GLU A 28 -11.97 8.89 -12.99
N ASP A 29 -11.45 9.90 -13.70
CA ASP A 29 -10.96 11.16 -13.13
C ASP A 29 -9.94 10.98 -12.00
N VAL A 30 -8.96 10.10 -12.21
CA VAL A 30 -7.95 9.76 -11.21
C VAL A 30 -6.74 10.66 -11.36
N SER A 31 -6.42 11.43 -10.30
CA SER A 31 -5.27 12.33 -10.26
C SER A 31 -4.41 12.06 -9.03
N PHE A 32 -3.11 11.80 -9.24
CA PHE A 32 -2.15 11.59 -8.16
C PHE A 32 -0.70 11.77 -8.63
N THR A 33 0.20 11.88 -7.66
CA THR A 33 1.65 11.91 -7.91
C THR A 33 2.35 10.90 -7.02
N VAL A 34 3.48 10.35 -7.49
CA VAL A 34 4.37 9.47 -6.72
C VAL A 34 5.78 10.01 -6.82
N GLY A 35 6.44 10.21 -5.68
CA GLY A 35 7.83 10.65 -5.59
C GLY A 35 8.82 9.57 -6.00
N TYR A 36 10.06 9.94 -6.33
CA TYR A 36 11.13 8.97 -6.50
C TYR A 36 11.50 8.33 -5.15
N GLY A 37 11.69 7.01 -5.13
CA GLY A 37 12.00 6.24 -3.92
C GLY A 37 10.82 6.02 -2.96
N GLU A 38 9.63 6.48 -3.31
CA GLU A 38 8.39 6.31 -2.55
C GLU A 38 7.80 4.91 -2.77
N VAL A 39 7.25 4.31 -1.72
CA VAL A 39 6.33 3.17 -1.81
C VAL A 39 4.91 3.71 -1.75
N PHE A 40 4.23 3.70 -2.88
CA PHE A 40 2.88 4.22 -3.03
C PHE A 40 1.86 3.07 -3.16
N GLY A 41 0.92 3.02 -2.22
CA GLY A 41 -0.15 2.02 -2.18
C GLY A 41 -1.39 2.45 -2.95
N PHE A 42 -1.90 1.60 -3.84
CA PHE A 42 -3.14 1.83 -4.57
C PHE A 42 -4.17 0.81 -4.14
N LEU A 43 -5.09 1.25 -3.26
CA LEU A 43 -6.00 0.41 -2.49
C LEU A 43 -7.40 0.43 -3.08
N GLY A 44 -8.15 -0.64 -2.85
CA GLY A 44 -9.56 -0.70 -3.22
C GLY A 44 -10.05 -2.13 -3.40
N PRO A 45 -11.37 -2.33 -3.54
CA PRO A 45 -11.96 -3.65 -3.71
C PRO A 45 -11.60 -4.26 -5.07
N ASN A 46 -11.95 -5.52 -5.25
CA ASN A 46 -11.85 -6.16 -6.54
C ASN A 46 -12.77 -5.46 -7.55
N GLY A 47 -12.20 -5.12 -8.72
CA GLY A 47 -12.92 -4.38 -9.75
C GLY A 47 -12.85 -2.85 -9.64
N ALA A 48 -12.21 -2.29 -8.60
CA ALA A 48 -12.04 -0.83 -8.44
C ALA A 48 -11.18 -0.13 -9.51
N GLY A 49 -10.49 -0.89 -10.35
CA GLY A 49 -9.64 -0.33 -11.42
C GLY A 49 -8.14 -0.42 -11.17
N LYS A 50 -7.68 -0.98 -10.03
CA LYS A 50 -6.25 -1.05 -9.64
C LYS A 50 -5.34 -1.62 -10.73
N THR A 51 -5.55 -2.88 -11.12
CA THR A 51 -4.80 -3.56 -12.19
C THR A 51 -4.92 -2.82 -13.53
N THR A 52 -6.08 -2.22 -13.82
CA THR A 52 -6.27 -1.44 -15.05
C THR A 52 -5.42 -0.18 -15.04
N THR A 53 -5.29 0.50 -13.89
CA THR A 53 -4.42 1.67 -13.72
C THR A 53 -2.96 1.27 -13.92
N VAL A 54 -2.50 0.16 -13.30
CA VAL A 54 -1.13 -0.37 -13.53
C VAL A 54 -0.88 -0.65 -15.01
N ARG A 55 -1.82 -1.31 -15.71
CA ARG A 55 -1.69 -1.60 -17.13
C ARG A 55 -1.67 -0.34 -17.99
N THR A 56 -2.40 0.70 -17.59
CA THR A 56 -2.42 1.98 -18.30
C THR A 56 -1.09 2.71 -18.13
N LEU A 57 -0.61 2.88 -16.90
CA LEU A 57 0.69 3.51 -16.61
C LEU A 57 1.85 2.69 -17.18
N GLY A 58 1.71 1.38 -17.20
CA GLY A 58 2.65 0.43 -17.79
C GLY A 58 2.64 0.36 -19.32
N THR A 59 1.90 1.23 -20.00
CA THR A 59 1.80 1.29 -21.47
C THR A 59 1.16 0.08 -22.16
N LEU A 60 0.53 -0.82 -21.40
CA LEU A 60 -0.13 -2.02 -21.97
C LEU A 60 -1.49 -1.70 -22.59
N ILE A 61 -2.16 -0.66 -22.08
CA ILE A 61 -3.44 -0.15 -22.61
C ILE A 61 -3.41 1.38 -22.62
N ALA A 62 -3.99 1.99 -23.64
CA ALA A 62 -4.11 3.45 -23.68
C ALA A 62 -5.21 3.95 -22.73
N PRO A 63 -5.06 5.11 -22.07
CA PRO A 63 -6.15 5.77 -21.36
C PRO A 63 -7.24 6.19 -22.34
N THR A 64 -8.46 6.42 -21.84
CA THR A 64 -9.56 7.00 -22.62
C THR A 64 -9.45 8.52 -22.65
N SER A 65 -9.06 9.14 -21.53
CA SER A 65 -8.80 10.58 -21.41
C SER A 65 -7.84 10.85 -20.24
N GLY A 66 -7.43 12.10 -20.09
CA GLY A 66 -6.44 12.53 -19.11
C GLY A 66 -5.01 12.32 -19.59
N THR A 67 -4.05 12.72 -18.78
CA THR A 67 -2.62 12.64 -19.07
C THR A 67 -1.86 11.94 -17.95
N ALA A 68 -0.68 11.41 -18.27
CA ALA A 68 0.24 10.90 -17.26
C ALA A 68 1.70 11.09 -17.69
N VAL A 69 2.58 11.16 -16.70
CA VAL A 69 4.03 11.09 -16.86
C VAL A 69 4.51 9.86 -16.09
N VAL A 70 5.33 9.03 -16.72
CA VAL A 70 5.87 7.80 -16.14
C VAL A 70 7.39 7.81 -16.29
N ALA A 71 8.11 7.71 -15.19
CA ALA A 71 9.57 7.77 -15.13
C ALA A 71 10.15 8.97 -15.90
N GLY A 72 9.48 10.13 -15.75
CA GLY A 72 9.86 11.40 -16.39
C GLY A 72 9.46 11.54 -17.87
N LEU A 73 8.70 10.59 -18.43
CA LEU A 73 8.28 10.60 -19.84
C LEU A 73 6.75 10.71 -19.96
N PRO A 74 6.20 11.59 -20.81
CA PRO A 74 4.78 11.66 -21.10
C PRO A 74 4.25 10.30 -21.61
N LEU A 75 3.11 9.86 -21.07
CA LEU A 75 2.45 8.61 -21.45
C LEU A 75 1.76 8.77 -22.82
N THR A 76 2.53 8.56 -23.87
CA THR A 76 2.09 8.62 -25.27
C THR A 76 2.52 7.37 -26.02
N PRO A 77 1.86 6.98 -27.14
CA PRO A 77 2.30 5.86 -27.95
C PRO A 77 3.77 5.98 -28.39
N ALA A 78 4.24 7.19 -28.71
CA ALA A 78 5.61 7.46 -29.14
C ALA A 78 6.65 7.15 -28.04
N ASN A 79 6.32 7.37 -26.78
CA ASN A 79 7.20 7.15 -25.64
C ASN A 79 7.08 5.74 -25.04
N GLY A 80 6.16 4.92 -25.51
CA GLY A 80 5.84 3.63 -24.89
C GLY A 80 7.05 2.71 -24.72
N GLU A 81 7.93 2.62 -25.72
CA GLU A 81 9.16 1.82 -25.63
C GLU A 81 10.14 2.39 -24.61
N ALA A 82 10.36 3.72 -24.64
CA ALA A 82 11.26 4.38 -23.72
C ALA A 82 10.78 4.27 -22.26
N ILE A 83 9.46 4.34 -22.04
CA ILE A 83 8.86 4.10 -20.72
C ILE A 83 9.11 2.66 -20.28
N ARG A 84 8.81 1.65 -21.12
CA ARG A 84 9.02 0.22 -20.78
C ARG A 84 10.47 -0.13 -20.42
N LYS A 85 11.45 0.62 -20.95
CA LYS A 85 12.86 0.46 -20.58
C LYS A 85 13.17 0.97 -19.16
N LYS A 86 12.30 1.80 -18.60
CA LYS A 86 12.49 2.42 -17.28
C LYS A 86 11.58 1.84 -16.19
N ILE A 87 10.63 1.01 -16.55
CA ILE A 87 9.69 0.41 -15.60
C ILE A 87 9.71 -1.10 -15.66
N SER A 88 9.22 -1.72 -14.60
CA SER A 88 8.89 -3.16 -14.62
C SER A 88 7.55 -3.39 -13.95
N ILE A 89 6.84 -4.41 -14.42
CA ILE A 89 5.54 -4.81 -13.87
C ILE A 89 5.63 -6.26 -13.43
N MET A 90 5.30 -6.52 -12.17
CA MET A 90 5.04 -7.84 -11.65
C MET A 90 3.53 -8.00 -11.47
N PRO A 91 2.85 -8.79 -12.30
CA PRO A 91 1.44 -9.07 -12.14
C PRO A 91 1.19 -10.00 -10.94
N GLU A 92 -0.06 -10.06 -10.46
CA GLU A 92 -0.49 -10.94 -9.36
C GLU A 92 -0.02 -12.39 -9.54
N VAL A 93 -0.11 -12.92 -10.77
CA VAL A 93 0.47 -14.21 -11.13
C VAL A 93 1.72 -13.96 -11.96
N PRO A 94 2.92 -14.31 -11.47
CA PRO A 94 4.18 -13.98 -12.14
C PRO A 94 4.35 -14.55 -13.55
N GLY A 95 3.58 -15.57 -13.96
CA GLY A 95 3.65 -16.15 -15.30
C GLY A 95 5.03 -16.76 -15.61
N LEU A 96 5.56 -17.55 -14.69
CA LEU A 96 6.83 -18.23 -14.85
C LEU A 96 6.65 -19.53 -15.65
N TYR A 97 7.67 -19.87 -16.44
CA TYR A 97 7.75 -21.17 -17.10
C TYR A 97 8.13 -22.23 -16.07
N THR A 98 7.16 -23.03 -15.64
CA THR A 98 7.29 -23.97 -14.54
C THR A 98 8.26 -25.12 -14.80
N ARG A 99 8.54 -25.42 -16.07
CA ARG A 99 9.50 -26.47 -16.49
C ARG A 99 10.95 -25.97 -16.54
N LEU A 100 11.15 -24.67 -16.57
CA LEU A 100 12.47 -24.05 -16.57
C LEU A 100 12.95 -23.81 -15.13
N THR A 101 14.25 -23.80 -14.97
CA THR A 101 14.89 -23.39 -13.71
C THR A 101 14.66 -21.89 -13.44
N VAL A 102 14.98 -21.45 -12.24
CA VAL A 102 14.96 -20.03 -11.88
C VAL A 102 15.89 -19.23 -12.81
N THR A 103 17.10 -19.70 -13.00
CA THR A 103 18.09 -19.06 -13.91
C THR A 103 17.56 -18.98 -15.32
N GLU A 104 17.09 -20.09 -15.90
CA GLU A 104 16.57 -20.13 -17.28
C GLU A 104 15.38 -19.17 -17.48
N ASN A 105 14.47 -19.05 -16.49
CA ASN A 105 13.39 -18.06 -16.54
C ASN A 105 13.92 -16.62 -16.60
N LEU A 106 14.98 -16.31 -15.86
CA LEU A 106 15.60 -14.99 -15.84
C LEU A 106 16.41 -14.73 -17.13
N GLU A 107 17.14 -15.73 -17.64
CA GLU A 107 17.88 -15.65 -18.90
C GLU A 107 16.96 -15.37 -20.08
N LEU A 108 15.82 -16.06 -20.15
CA LEU A 108 14.82 -15.83 -21.19
C LEU A 108 14.40 -14.36 -21.24
N VAL A 109 14.14 -13.75 -20.08
CA VAL A 109 13.68 -12.36 -20.01
C VAL A 109 14.86 -11.40 -20.25
N ALA A 110 16.06 -11.71 -19.76
CA ALA A 110 17.25 -10.92 -20.05
C ALA A 110 17.54 -10.87 -21.56
N GLY A 111 17.32 -12.00 -22.25
CA GLY A 111 17.44 -12.09 -23.72
C GLY A 111 16.35 -11.26 -24.44
N LEU A 112 15.09 -11.29 -23.99
CA LEU A 112 14.00 -10.49 -24.57
C LEU A 112 14.23 -8.98 -24.43
N TYR A 113 14.86 -8.54 -23.34
CA TYR A 113 15.24 -7.14 -23.12
C TYR A 113 16.60 -6.77 -23.71
N GLU A 114 17.31 -7.74 -24.36
CA GLU A 114 18.66 -7.54 -24.92
C GLU A 114 19.63 -6.93 -23.89
N LEU A 115 19.53 -7.40 -22.64
CA LEU A 115 20.29 -6.83 -21.53
C LEU A 115 21.79 -7.10 -21.70
N SER A 116 22.60 -6.07 -21.51
CA SER A 116 24.05 -6.22 -21.39
C SER A 116 24.41 -6.91 -20.08
N ASP A 117 25.41 -7.82 -20.11
CA ASP A 117 25.90 -8.57 -18.94
C ASP A 117 24.79 -9.32 -18.18
N PRO A 118 24.02 -10.21 -18.85
CA PRO A 118 22.87 -10.87 -18.24
C PRO A 118 23.26 -11.71 -17.02
N ALA A 119 24.40 -12.38 -17.04
CA ALA A 119 24.85 -13.21 -15.92
C ALA A 119 25.01 -12.41 -14.63
N ARG A 120 25.66 -11.24 -14.71
CA ARG A 120 25.83 -10.37 -13.54
C ARG A 120 24.48 -9.82 -13.04
N ARG A 121 23.59 -9.43 -13.96
CA ARG A 121 22.26 -8.92 -13.59
C ARG A 121 21.40 -9.99 -12.93
N ILE A 122 21.42 -11.22 -13.45
CA ILE A 122 20.72 -12.37 -12.88
C ILE A 122 21.26 -12.67 -11.48
N ALA A 123 22.59 -12.76 -11.30
CA ALA A 123 23.19 -13.00 -9.99
C ALA A 123 22.81 -11.89 -8.98
N ALA A 124 22.81 -10.63 -9.40
CA ALA A 124 22.40 -9.50 -8.56
C ALA A 124 20.90 -9.56 -8.20
N ALA A 125 20.02 -9.90 -9.15
CA ALA A 125 18.60 -10.05 -8.93
C ALA A 125 18.29 -11.22 -7.97
N LEU A 126 18.90 -12.38 -8.17
CA LEU A 126 18.76 -13.54 -7.29
C LEU A 126 19.24 -13.25 -5.87
N LYS A 127 20.36 -12.55 -5.73
CA LYS A 127 20.85 -12.09 -4.43
C LYS A 127 19.87 -11.13 -3.77
N ALA A 128 19.29 -10.20 -4.54
CA ALA A 128 18.34 -9.20 -4.01
C ALA A 128 17.09 -9.84 -3.42
N VAL A 129 16.64 -10.97 -3.96
CA VAL A 129 15.44 -11.70 -3.50
C VAL A 129 15.79 -12.94 -2.65
N SER A 130 17.05 -13.11 -2.24
CA SER A 130 17.52 -14.25 -1.42
C SER A 130 17.20 -15.62 -2.04
N LEU A 131 17.45 -15.77 -3.34
CA LEU A 131 17.24 -17.02 -4.10
C LEU A 131 18.51 -17.52 -4.84
N ALA A 132 19.69 -17.04 -4.45
CA ALA A 132 20.93 -17.45 -5.10
C ALA A 132 21.23 -18.96 -4.97
N ASP A 133 20.85 -19.56 -3.85
CA ASP A 133 20.95 -21.00 -3.55
C ASP A 133 19.90 -21.88 -4.25
N ARG A 134 18.93 -21.26 -4.90
CA ARG A 134 17.81 -21.89 -5.59
C ARG A 134 17.83 -21.66 -7.11
N ALA A 135 18.95 -21.16 -7.63
CA ALA A 135 19.10 -20.75 -9.02
C ALA A 135 18.80 -21.89 -10.01
N ASP A 136 19.14 -23.13 -9.64
CA ASP A 136 19.01 -24.33 -10.46
C ASP A 136 17.71 -25.11 -10.18
N ASP A 137 16.91 -24.69 -9.19
CA ASP A 137 15.61 -25.30 -8.92
C ASP A 137 14.62 -24.98 -10.05
N THR A 138 13.80 -25.94 -10.46
CA THR A 138 12.72 -25.67 -11.42
C THR A 138 11.65 -24.81 -10.77
N CYS A 139 11.12 -23.82 -11.48
CA CYS A 139 10.07 -22.94 -10.95
C CYS A 139 8.79 -23.69 -10.54
N GLY A 140 8.54 -24.87 -11.15
CA GLY A 140 7.41 -25.72 -10.79
C GLY A 140 7.51 -26.36 -9.41
N SER A 141 8.71 -26.64 -8.91
CA SER A 141 8.96 -27.23 -7.58
C SER A 141 8.91 -26.21 -6.44
N LEU A 142 8.94 -24.91 -6.75
CA LEU A 142 8.96 -23.85 -5.76
C LEU A 142 7.58 -23.64 -5.11
N SER A 143 7.57 -23.23 -3.84
CA SER A 143 6.37 -22.72 -3.19
C SER A 143 5.82 -21.47 -3.90
N LYS A 144 4.56 -21.09 -3.62
CA LYS A 144 3.97 -19.88 -4.20
C LYS A 144 4.77 -18.62 -3.83
N GLY A 145 5.22 -18.49 -2.57
CA GLY A 145 6.04 -17.37 -2.12
C GLY A 145 7.40 -17.28 -2.83
N LEU A 146 8.07 -18.42 -3.02
CA LEU A 146 9.33 -18.46 -3.78
C LEU A 146 9.11 -18.08 -5.26
N ARG A 147 8.04 -18.55 -5.89
CA ARG A 147 7.68 -18.11 -7.25
C ARG A 147 7.41 -16.60 -7.34
N GLN A 148 6.79 -16.03 -6.30
CA GLN A 148 6.56 -14.59 -6.22
C GLN A 148 7.89 -13.82 -6.17
N ARG A 149 8.85 -14.29 -5.37
CA ARG A 149 10.21 -13.72 -5.31
C ARG A 149 10.94 -13.85 -6.66
N VAL A 150 10.81 -14.98 -7.38
CA VAL A 150 11.34 -15.11 -8.75
C VAL A 150 10.71 -14.07 -9.68
N GLY A 151 9.40 -13.80 -9.55
CA GLY A 151 8.70 -12.74 -10.28
C GLY A 151 9.29 -11.35 -10.00
N ILE A 152 9.60 -11.06 -8.74
CA ILE A 152 10.27 -9.81 -8.35
C ILE A 152 11.70 -9.77 -8.91
N ALA A 153 12.48 -10.86 -8.79
CA ALA A 153 13.83 -10.95 -9.38
C ALA A 153 13.82 -10.64 -10.88
N ARG A 154 12.86 -11.23 -11.60
CA ARG A 154 12.65 -10.97 -13.03
C ARG A 154 12.37 -9.48 -13.30
N ALA A 155 11.52 -8.86 -12.49
CA ALA A 155 11.21 -7.44 -12.64
C ALA A 155 12.42 -6.52 -12.34
N LEU A 156 13.35 -6.96 -11.50
CA LEU A 156 14.57 -6.22 -11.18
C LEU A 156 15.66 -6.31 -12.25
N LEU A 157 15.60 -7.25 -13.20
CA LEU A 157 16.64 -7.43 -14.24
C LEU A 157 16.91 -6.17 -15.06
N ASN A 158 15.86 -5.39 -15.31
CA ASN A 158 15.91 -4.18 -16.12
C ASN A 158 16.35 -2.93 -15.33
N ASP A 159 16.65 -3.06 -14.04
CA ASP A 159 17.00 -1.94 -13.14
C ASP A 159 15.97 -0.79 -13.23
N PRO A 160 14.69 -1.06 -12.92
CA PRO A 160 13.61 -0.14 -13.19
C PRO A 160 13.65 1.09 -12.27
N THR A 161 13.33 2.26 -12.84
CA THR A 161 13.08 3.49 -12.07
C THR A 161 11.76 3.37 -11.28
N VAL A 162 10.75 2.69 -11.83
CA VAL A 162 9.46 2.43 -11.19
C VAL A 162 9.13 0.94 -11.31
N LEU A 163 8.90 0.32 -10.16
CA LEU A 163 8.46 -1.08 -10.06
C LEU A 163 6.98 -1.13 -9.69
N PHE A 164 6.16 -1.63 -10.59
CA PHE A 164 4.75 -1.91 -10.34
C PHE A 164 4.59 -3.33 -9.79
N LEU A 165 3.98 -3.47 -8.61
CA LEU A 165 3.65 -4.73 -7.97
C LEU A 165 2.13 -4.87 -7.85
N ASP A 166 1.53 -5.74 -8.66
CA ASP A 166 0.08 -5.95 -8.64
C ASP A 166 -0.25 -7.13 -7.70
N GLU A 167 -0.81 -6.83 -6.53
CA GLU A 167 -1.18 -7.80 -5.48
C GLU A 167 -0.03 -8.78 -5.11
N PRO A 168 1.17 -8.30 -4.72
CA PRO A 168 2.38 -9.13 -4.63
C PRO A 168 2.31 -10.25 -3.58
N THR A 169 1.39 -10.17 -2.62
CA THR A 169 1.22 -11.17 -1.55
C THR A 169 -0.10 -11.94 -1.65
N ALA A 170 -0.85 -11.77 -2.76
CA ALA A 170 -2.14 -12.43 -2.92
C ALA A 170 -2.06 -13.95 -2.79
N GLY A 171 -2.83 -14.50 -1.84
CA GLY A 171 -2.90 -15.94 -1.57
C GLY A 171 -1.59 -16.56 -1.09
N LEU A 172 -0.67 -15.79 -0.52
CA LEU A 172 0.46 -16.28 0.25
C LEU A 172 0.03 -16.57 1.68
N ASP A 173 0.71 -17.54 2.31
CA ASP A 173 0.62 -17.71 3.75
C ASP A 173 1.31 -16.54 4.49
N PRO A 174 1.04 -16.34 5.79
CA PRO A 174 1.57 -15.19 6.53
C PRO A 174 3.11 -15.11 6.55
N VAL A 175 3.81 -16.24 6.54
CA VAL A 175 5.28 -16.28 6.56
C VAL A 175 5.83 -15.82 5.22
N ALA A 176 5.34 -16.40 4.12
CA ALA A 176 5.74 -16.01 2.77
C ALA A 176 5.38 -14.55 2.45
N ALA A 177 4.22 -14.06 2.92
CA ALA A 177 3.83 -12.66 2.77
C ALA A 177 4.82 -11.73 3.49
N ARG A 178 5.20 -12.06 4.73
CA ARG A 178 6.18 -11.30 5.50
C ARG A 178 7.54 -11.22 4.80
N GLU A 179 8.01 -12.32 4.22
CA GLU A 179 9.27 -12.34 3.46
C GLU A 179 9.22 -11.44 2.21
N VAL A 180 8.06 -11.36 1.54
CA VAL A 180 7.85 -10.41 0.41
C VAL A 180 7.82 -8.97 0.91
N HIS A 181 7.20 -8.70 2.07
CA HIS A 181 7.20 -7.37 2.69
C HIS A 181 8.62 -6.91 3.03
N GLU A 182 9.44 -7.77 3.65
CA GLU A 182 10.85 -7.47 3.97
C GLU A 182 11.64 -7.16 2.70
N LEU A 183 11.39 -7.89 1.61
CA LEU A 183 12.00 -7.62 0.32
C LEU A 183 11.59 -6.24 -0.26
N ILE A 184 10.31 -5.87 -0.17
CA ILE A 184 9.82 -4.55 -0.61
C ILE A 184 10.49 -3.43 0.20
N ASP A 185 10.60 -3.59 1.52
CA ASP A 185 11.31 -2.65 2.41
C ASP A 185 12.79 -2.49 2.02
N ASP A 186 13.45 -3.59 1.66
CA ASP A 186 14.85 -3.54 1.23
C ASP A 186 15.02 -2.87 -0.14
N LEU A 187 14.09 -3.05 -1.05
CA LEU A 187 14.08 -2.34 -2.34
C LEU A 187 13.84 -0.84 -2.15
N ARG A 188 12.92 -0.46 -1.24
CA ARG A 188 12.68 0.93 -0.84
C ARG A 188 13.96 1.58 -0.31
N LYS A 189 14.66 0.92 0.63
CA LYS A 189 15.94 1.41 1.19
C LYS A 189 17.03 1.63 0.13
N ARG A 190 16.95 0.92 -1.00
CA ARG A 190 17.83 1.10 -2.16
C ARG A 190 17.38 2.20 -3.11
N GLY A 191 16.29 2.90 -2.80
CA GLY A 191 15.76 4.01 -3.57
C GLY A 191 14.90 3.61 -4.77
N VAL A 192 14.41 2.36 -4.83
CA VAL A 192 13.47 1.93 -5.88
C VAL A 192 12.10 2.54 -5.61
N THR A 193 11.54 3.20 -6.61
CA THR A 193 10.14 3.69 -6.53
C THR A 193 9.20 2.51 -6.75
N ILE A 194 8.27 2.28 -5.84
CA ILE A 194 7.35 1.14 -5.89
C ILE A 194 5.91 1.64 -5.93
N PHE A 195 5.17 1.19 -6.94
CA PHE A 195 3.73 1.37 -7.02
C PHE A 195 3.07 0.00 -6.72
N LEU A 196 2.45 -0.10 -5.56
CA LEU A 196 1.88 -1.34 -5.04
C LEU A 196 0.36 -1.31 -5.13
N THR A 197 -0.27 -2.32 -5.74
CA THR A 197 -1.71 -2.51 -5.58
C THR A 197 -1.98 -3.59 -4.54
N THR A 198 -2.96 -3.37 -3.71
CA THR A 198 -3.45 -4.39 -2.77
C THR A 198 -4.90 -4.09 -2.36
N HIS A 199 -5.61 -5.14 -1.95
CA HIS A 199 -6.88 -5.02 -1.24
C HIS A 199 -6.71 -5.25 0.27
N ARG A 200 -5.48 -5.54 0.73
CA ARG A 200 -5.12 -5.78 2.14
C ARG A 200 -4.64 -4.48 2.77
N LEU A 201 -5.50 -3.89 3.56
CA LEU A 201 -5.27 -2.57 4.14
C LEU A 201 -4.12 -2.55 5.15
N GLU A 202 -3.99 -3.62 5.95
CA GLU A 202 -2.85 -3.82 6.88
C GLU A 202 -1.50 -3.84 6.16
N GLU A 203 -1.44 -4.45 4.96
CA GLU A 203 -0.24 -4.49 4.14
C GLU A 203 0.18 -3.09 3.68
N ALA A 204 -0.80 -2.32 3.21
CA ALA A 204 -0.56 -0.95 2.76
C ALA A 204 -0.15 -0.03 3.91
N GLU A 205 -0.78 -0.19 5.08
CA GLU A 205 -0.44 0.56 6.29
C GLU A 205 1.01 0.33 6.74
N ARG A 206 1.47 -0.90 6.58
CA ARG A 206 2.83 -1.30 6.95
C ARG A 206 3.90 -0.85 5.97
N LEU A 207 3.61 -0.91 4.65
CA LEU A 207 4.62 -0.78 3.60
C LEU A 207 4.67 0.58 2.94
N CYS A 208 3.52 1.27 2.87
CA CYS A 208 3.38 2.43 2.01
C CYS A 208 3.66 3.73 2.76
N ASP A 209 4.39 4.64 2.11
CA ASP A 209 4.58 6.01 2.59
C ASP A 209 3.29 6.81 2.45
N ARG A 210 2.61 6.62 1.30
CA ARG A 210 1.31 7.18 1.00
C ARG A 210 0.44 6.14 0.33
N VAL A 211 -0.86 6.28 0.51
CA VAL A 211 -1.86 5.41 -0.11
C VAL A 211 -2.92 6.23 -0.83
N ALA A 212 -3.47 5.67 -1.90
CA ALA A 212 -4.65 6.16 -2.59
C ALA A 212 -5.76 5.12 -2.49
N ILE A 213 -6.92 5.49 -1.99
CA ILE A 213 -8.10 4.62 -1.90
C ILE A 213 -8.96 4.85 -3.13
N LEU A 214 -9.12 3.79 -3.93
CA LEU A 214 -9.85 3.80 -5.19
C LEU A 214 -11.12 2.96 -5.12
N ASN A 215 -12.22 3.55 -5.56
CA ASN A 215 -13.44 2.82 -5.90
C ASN A 215 -14.02 3.40 -7.20
N THR A 216 -13.44 2.99 -8.34
CA THR A 216 -13.63 3.58 -9.69
C THR A 216 -13.11 5.01 -9.78
N THR A 217 -13.36 5.84 -8.78
CA THR A 217 -12.79 7.18 -8.60
C THR A 217 -11.85 7.20 -7.39
N LEU A 218 -10.96 8.17 -7.35
CA LEU A 218 -10.09 8.37 -6.19
C LEU A 218 -10.91 8.97 -5.04
N ARG A 219 -10.89 8.32 -3.86
CA ARG A 219 -11.63 8.75 -2.68
C ARG A 219 -10.78 9.57 -1.73
N MET A 220 -9.63 9.04 -1.39
CA MET A 220 -8.66 9.68 -0.51
C MET A 220 -7.24 9.38 -0.96
N ILE A 221 -6.31 10.28 -0.62
CA ILE A 221 -4.88 10.09 -0.85
C ILE A 221 -4.08 10.78 0.24
N GLY A 222 -3.12 10.08 0.82
CA GLY A 222 -2.24 10.62 1.85
C GLY A 222 -1.46 9.54 2.59
N PRO A 223 -0.62 9.93 3.55
CA PRO A 223 -0.02 9.00 4.50
C PRO A 223 -1.10 8.27 5.31
N PRO A 224 -0.95 6.96 5.59
CA PRO A 224 -1.95 6.18 6.34
C PRO A 224 -2.39 6.83 7.66
N ALA A 225 -1.43 7.41 8.41
CA ALA A 225 -1.72 8.08 9.66
C ALA A 225 -2.60 9.33 9.48
N GLU A 226 -2.35 10.13 8.44
CA GLU A 226 -3.15 11.32 8.14
C GLU A 226 -4.57 10.97 7.69
N LEU A 227 -4.73 9.89 6.90
CA LEU A 227 -6.05 9.45 6.46
C LEU A 227 -6.92 9.02 7.65
N ARG A 228 -6.32 8.32 8.62
CA ARG A 228 -7.02 7.99 9.86
C ARG A 228 -7.43 9.24 10.65
N ALA A 229 -6.50 10.18 10.82
CA ALA A 229 -6.76 11.40 11.57
C ALA A 229 -7.82 12.32 10.92
N GLN A 230 -8.04 12.22 9.60
CA GLN A 230 -9.08 12.97 8.89
C GLN A 230 -10.49 12.45 9.16
N LEU A 231 -10.67 11.15 9.37
CA LEU A 231 -11.98 10.52 9.53
C LEU A 231 -12.32 10.21 10.99
N PHE A 232 -11.31 9.93 11.81
CA PHE A 232 -11.52 9.51 13.18
C PHE A 232 -10.91 10.50 14.18
N SER A 233 -11.70 10.88 15.17
CA SER A 233 -11.21 11.59 16.33
C SER A 233 -10.30 10.69 17.15
N GLN A 234 -9.26 11.26 17.74
CA GLN A 234 -8.41 10.53 18.68
C GLN A 234 -9.24 10.11 19.90
N THR A 235 -9.13 8.86 20.28
CA THR A 235 -9.99 8.26 21.31
C THR A 235 -9.20 7.43 22.28
N LEU A 236 -9.47 7.57 23.58
CA LEU A 236 -9.01 6.67 24.63
C LEU A 236 -10.13 5.70 25.02
N VAL A 237 -9.82 4.42 25.08
CA VAL A 237 -10.69 3.38 25.61
C VAL A 237 -10.27 3.05 27.04
N VAL A 238 -11.18 3.25 27.97
CA VAL A 238 -11.01 2.97 29.39
C VAL A 238 -11.84 1.76 29.75
N ARG A 239 -11.23 0.75 30.36
CA ARG A 239 -11.92 -0.44 30.88
C ARG A 239 -11.73 -0.51 32.38
N LEU A 240 -12.83 -0.62 33.08
CA LEU A 240 -12.88 -0.71 34.54
C LEU A 240 -13.43 -2.06 34.98
N ARG A 241 -13.22 -2.44 36.23
CA ARG A 241 -13.80 -3.64 36.81
C ARG A 241 -15.31 -3.49 37.11
N ALA A 242 -15.73 -2.29 37.41
CA ALA A 242 -17.12 -1.94 37.70
C ALA A 242 -17.43 -0.55 37.13
N PRO A 243 -18.71 -0.24 36.81
CA PRO A 243 -19.09 1.06 36.31
C PRO A 243 -18.78 2.18 37.30
N LEU A 244 -18.49 3.39 36.76
CA LEU A 244 -18.32 4.59 37.56
C LEU A 244 -19.67 5.01 38.18
N ALA A 245 -19.62 5.42 39.44
CA ALA A 245 -20.82 5.92 40.13
C ALA A 245 -21.30 7.25 39.51
N ASP A 246 -20.36 8.09 39.09
CA ASP A 246 -20.61 9.38 38.39
C ASP A 246 -19.54 9.59 37.33
N ALA A 247 -19.85 9.13 36.11
CA ALA A 247 -18.94 9.22 34.99
C ALA A 247 -18.80 10.66 34.48
N ASP A 248 -19.88 11.43 34.51
CA ASP A 248 -19.85 12.86 34.11
C ASP A 248 -18.90 13.69 34.98
N HIS A 249 -18.95 13.47 36.27
CA HIS A 249 -18.07 14.17 37.22
C HIS A 249 -16.62 13.71 37.08
N THR A 250 -16.39 12.40 36.83
CA THR A 250 -15.05 11.83 36.78
C THR A 250 -14.32 12.09 35.47
N LEU A 251 -15.03 12.01 34.34
CA LEU A 251 -14.45 12.10 33.01
C LEU A 251 -14.72 13.44 32.31
N GLY A 252 -15.81 14.12 32.72
CA GLY A 252 -16.17 15.41 32.16
C GLY A 252 -15.27 16.53 32.64
N GLY A 253 -14.81 17.39 31.73
CA GLY A 253 -13.99 18.57 32.09
C GLY A 253 -12.52 18.29 32.32
N LEU A 254 -12.03 17.07 32.06
CA LEU A 254 -10.61 16.76 32.12
C LEU A 254 -9.84 17.46 30.98
N PRO A 255 -8.60 17.92 31.23
CA PRO A 255 -7.77 18.51 30.20
C PRO A 255 -7.60 17.57 29.01
N ALA A 256 -7.76 18.09 27.78
CA ALA A 256 -7.68 17.38 26.50
C ALA A 256 -8.78 16.31 26.26
N VAL A 257 -9.74 16.11 27.16
CA VAL A 257 -10.96 15.33 26.93
C VAL A 257 -12.04 16.26 26.37
N THR A 258 -12.51 15.99 25.14
CA THR A 258 -13.55 16.79 24.47
C THR A 258 -14.93 16.17 24.55
N GLY A 259 -15.02 14.89 24.89
CA GLY A 259 -16.26 14.17 25.09
C GLY A 259 -16.02 12.75 25.59
N TRP A 260 -17.06 12.09 26.08
CA TRP A 260 -17.02 10.69 26.45
C TRP A 260 -18.38 10.00 26.22
N GLN A 261 -18.35 8.70 26.07
CA GLN A 261 -19.54 7.85 26.00
C GLN A 261 -19.26 6.48 26.63
N ALA A 262 -20.30 5.87 27.22
CA ALA A 262 -20.22 4.49 27.65
C ALA A 262 -20.29 3.56 26.43
N SER A 263 -19.36 2.62 26.32
CA SER A 263 -19.32 1.61 25.25
C SER A 263 -19.65 0.20 25.75
N GLY A 264 -19.90 0.06 27.05
CA GLY A 264 -20.28 -1.15 27.75
C GLY A 264 -20.66 -0.85 29.20
N ASP A 265 -20.87 -1.88 30.02
CA ASP A 265 -21.28 -1.69 31.42
C ASP A 265 -20.19 -0.95 32.25
N ALA A 266 -18.92 -1.21 31.97
CA ALA A 266 -17.78 -0.59 32.66
C ALA A 266 -16.67 -0.16 31.68
N ASP A 267 -17.00 -0.04 30.40
CA ASP A 267 -16.12 0.43 29.34
C ASP A 267 -16.55 1.83 28.90
N TYR A 268 -15.57 2.74 28.77
CA TYR A 268 -15.80 4.13 28.39
C TYR A 268 -14.90 4.51 27.23
N GLN A 269 -15.44 5.26 26.30
CA GLN A 269 -14.71 5.80 25.15
C GLN A 269 -14.66 7.32 25.29
N LEU A 270 -13.45 7.86 25.34
CA LEU A 270 -13.20 9.29 25.50
C LEU A 270 -12.64 9.87 24.21
N THR A 271 -13.32 10.85 23.65
CA THR A 271 -12.77 11.66 22.55
C THR A 271 -11.78 12.66 23.14
N VAL A 272 -10.57 12.68 22.60
CA VAL A 272 -9.48 13.49 23.12
C VAL A 272 -8.82 14.33 22.02
N SER A 273 -8.29 15.48 22.40
CA SER A 273 -7.51 16.32 21.47
C SER A 273 -6.05 15.87 21.36
N ASP A 274 -5.53 15.22 22.40
CA ASP A 274 -4.16 14.70 22.49
C ASP A 274 -4.16 13.56 23.52
N PRO A 275 -3.97 12.29 23.10
CA PRO A 275 -3.94 11.14 23.99
C PRO A 275 -2.82 11.17 25.02
N ASP A 276 -1.65 11.69 24.67
CA ASP A 276 -0.49 11.76 25.57
C ASP A 276 -0.72 12.75 26.72
N VAL A 277 -1.52 13.79 26.45
CA VAL A 277 -1.93 14.78 27.48
C VAL A 277 -3.13 14.27 28.28
N ALA A 278 -4.10 13.63 27.63
CA ALA A 278 -5.33 13.19 28.26
C ALA A 278 -5.13 11.97 29.16
N ALA A 279 -4.38 10.94 28.71
CA ALA A 279 -4.28 9.65 29.41
C ALA A 279 -3.77 9.75 30.86
N PRO A 280 -2.72 10.55 31.19
CA PRO A 280 -2.31 10.73 32.57
C PRO A 280 -3.35 11.43 33.45
N GLY A 281 -4.13 12.36 32.87
CA GLY A 281 -5.22 13.07 33.56
C GLY A 281 -6.38 12.12 33.85
N VAL A 282 -6.80 11.34 32.85
CA VAL A 282 -7.84 10.33 32.99
C VAL A 282 -7.45 9.27 34.05
N ALA A 283 -6.20 8.79 34.01
CA ALA A 283 -5.73 7.79 34.98
C ALA A 283 -5.83 8.30 36.41
N ARG A 284 -5.41 9.54 36.68
CA ARG A 284 -5.50 10.17 38.01
C ARG A 284 -6.94 10.32 38.46
N ALA A 285 -7.81 10.87 37.63
CA ALA A 285 -9.21 11.06 37.95
C ALA A 285 -9.93 9.74 38.29
N LEU A 286 -9.66 8.65 37.55
CA LEU A 286 -10.21 7.35 37.84
C LEU A 286 -9.73 6.77 39.18
N VAL A 287 -8.45 6.91 39.49
CA VAL A 287 -7.89 6.47 40.78
C VAL A 287 -8.47 7.29 41.91
N GLU A 288 -8.60 8.61 41.80
CA GLU A 288 -9.21 9.49 42.78
C GLU A 288 -10.69 9.16 43.01
N ALA A 289 -11.41 8.74 41.96
CA ALA A 289 -12.78 8.25 42.05
C ALA A 289 -12.88 6.85 42.67
N GLY A 290 -11.77 6.21 43.04
CA GLY A 290 -11.72 4.85 43.59
C GLY A 290 -12.04 3.74 42.60
N ALA A 291 -11.89 3.99 41.30
CA ALA A 291 -12.17 3.00 40.27
C ALA A 291 -11.00 2.00 40.11
N ASP A 292 -11.35 0.72 39.97
CA ASP A 292 -10.40 -0.35 39.61
C ASP A 292 -10.15 -0.34 38.10
N VAL A 293 -9.06 0.32 37.67
CA VAL A 293 -8.69 0.47 36.27
C VAL A 293 -8.08 -0.83 35.74
N LEU A 294 -8.66 -1.43 34.72
CA LEU A 294 -8.12 -2.62 34.02
C LEU A 294 -7.22 -2.22 32.85
N SER A 295 -7.62 -1.21 32.08
CA SER A 295 -6.78 -0.65 31.02
C SER A 295 -7.21 0.77 30.66
N ILE A 296 -6.24 1.55 30.19
CA ILE A 296 -6.42 2.81 29.45
C ILE A 296 -5.56 2.63 28.20
N ALA A 297 -6.17 2.65 27.04
CA ALA A 297 -5.47 2.45 25.78
C ALA A 297 -6.01 3.42 24.72
N GLU A 298 -5.14 3.85 23.83
CA GLU A 298 -5.55 4.57 22.63
C GLU A 298 -6.34 3.64 21.71
N SER A 299 -7.47 4.12 21.20
CA SER A 299 -8.21 3.41 20.15
C SER A 299 -7.49 3.62 18.83
N HIS A 300 -6.90 2.58 18.32
CA HIS A 300 -6.25 2.61 17.02
C HIS A 300 -7.26 2.25 15.93
N HIS A 301 -7.72 3.26 15.22
CA HIS A 301 -8.41 3.03 13.96
C HIS A 301 -7.40 2.59 12.89
N SER A 302 -7.76 1.57 12.13
CA SER A 302 -6.97 1.03 11.02
C SER A 302 -7.35 1.70 9.70
N LEU A 303 -6.59 1.44 8.64
CA LEU A 303 -7.03 1.80 7.29
C LEU A 303 -8.30 1.02 6.88
N GLU A 304 -8.59 -0.12 7.54
CA GLU A 304 -9.82 -0.86 7.32
C GLU A 304 -11.04 -0.07 7.80
N ASP A 305 -10.94 0.59 8.96
CA ASP A 305 -12.00 1.47 9.45
C ASP A 305 -12.22 2.66 8.50
N VAL A 306 -11.12 3.28 8.01
CA VAL A 306 -11.16 4.33 6.98
C VAL A 306 -11.90 3.85 5.73
N TYR A 307 -11.57 2.65 5.27
CA TYR A 307 -12.17 2.08 4.06
C TYR A 307 -13.66 1.76 4.26
N LEU A 308 -14.05 1.20 5.40
CA LEU A 308 -15.45 0.89 5.70
C LEU A 308 -16.30 2.16 5.73
N GLU A 309 -15.83 3.22 6.37
CA GLU A 309 -16.51 4.52 6.40
C GLU A 309 -16.77 5.06 4.98
N LEU A 310 -15.76 5.01 4.11
CA LEU A 310 -15.88 5.46 2.72
C LEU A 310 -16.83 4.59 1.88
N VAL A 311 -16.93 3.28 2.18
CA VAL A 311 -17.87 2.38 1.50
C VAL A 311 -19.30 2.62 1.96
N ASP A 312 -19.53 2.88 3.24
CA ASP A 312 -20.85 3.17 3.79
C ASP A 312 -21.39 4.49 3.23
N GLU A 313 -20.58 5.53 3.09
CA GLU A 313 -20.94 6.78 2.41
C GLU A 313 -21.39 6.54 0.95
N ASP A 314 -20.72 5.63 0.22
CA ASP A 314 -21.10 5.26 -1.14
C ASP A 314 -22.47 4.56 -1.23
N VAL A 315 -22.81 3.77 -0.22
CA VAL A 315 -24.10 3.06 -0.13
C VAL A 315 -25.23 4.04 0.20
N GLU A 316 -24.97 4.99 1.10
CA GLU A 316 -25.95 6.01 1.46
C GLU A 316 -26.17 7.04 0.34
N GLY A 317 -25.10 7.45 -0.35
CA GLY A 317 -25.19 8.37 -1.50
C GLY A 317 -25.95 7.78 -2.70
N ARG A 318 -26.00 6.44 -2.85
CA ARG A 318 -26.79 5.76 -3.89
C ARG A 318 -28.27 5.59 -3.54
N LYS A 319 -28.66 5.81 -2.28
CA LYS A 319 -30.05 5.72 -1.80
C LYS A 319 -30.79 7.07 -1.83
N ARG A 320 -30.06 8.16 -2.10
CA ARG A 320 -30.62 9.51 -2.31
C ARG A 320 -30.66 9.84 -3.80
#